data_8bddd90a2ee7849ab9e7aa667576a7d1
#
_entry.id   8bddd90a2ee7849ab9e7aa667576a7d1
#
_cell.length_a   1.000
_cell.length_b   1.000
_cell.length_c   1.000
_cell.angle_alpha   90.00
_cell.angle_beta   90.00
_cell.angle_gamma   90.00
#
_symmetry.space_group_name_H-M   'P 1'
#
loop_
_entity.id
_entity.type
_entity.pdbx_description
1 polymer ?
#
loop_
_entity_poly.entity_id
_entity_poly.type
_entity_poly.pdbx_seq_one_letter_code
_entity_poly.pdbx_strand_id
1 'polypeptide(L)'
;MDTMNELIEELKVKLIHLLNLTDLSPEQFDAQAQLVGGELGIDSIDVLEMVVMVERDYGVVINSQEVGEKVFASLASLAAHIQTNRHGGAG
;
A
#
# COMPACT_ATOMS: atom_id res chain seq x y z
N MET A 1 7.76 5.13 -19.74
CA MET A 1 7.81 5.31 -18.31
C MET A 1 6.62 4.61 -17.65
N ASP A 2 6.87 3.87 -16.61
CA ASP A 2 5.82 3.06 -15.99
C ASP A 2 5.36 3.70 -14.68
N THR A 3 4.23 4.39 -14.74
CA THR A 3 3.69 5.08 -13.55
C THR A 3 3.31 4.10 -12.44
N MET A 4 2.94 2.88 -12.80
CA MET A 4 2.64 1.85 -11.80
C MET A 4 3.89 1.47 -11.03
N ASN A 5 5.02 1.29 -11.70
CA ASN A 5 6.28 1.01 -11.05
C ASN A 5 6.71 2.13 -10.12
N GLU A 6 6.55 3.37 -10.57
CA GLU A 6 6.87 4.53 -9.73
C GLU A 6 6.01 4.55 -8.48
N LEU A 7 4.73 4.25 -8.61
CA LEU A 7 3.81 4.21 -7.48
C LEU A 7 4.20 3.09 -6.51
N ILE A 8 4.53 1.92 -7.05
CA ILE A 8 4.95 0.78 -6.22
C ILE A 8 6.20 1.15 -5.41
N GLU A 9 7.18 1.75 -6.05
CA GLU A 9 8.42 2.15 -5.34
C GLU A 9 8.14 3.20 -4.27
N GLU A 10 7.27 4.15 -4.57
CA GLU A 10 6.86 5.15 -3.59
C GLU A 10 6.17 4.51 -2.39
N LEU A 11 5.25 3.57 -2.65
CA LEU A 11 4.54 2.86 -1.59
C LEU A 11 5.48 2.03 -0.73
N LYS A 12 6.49 1.41 -1.33
CA LYS A 12 7.48 0.66 -0.56
C LYS A 12 8.12 1.54 0.50
N VAL A 13 8.58 2.70 0.10
CA VAL A 13 9.22 3.64 1.02
C VAL A 13 8.24 4.12 2.07
N LYS A 14 7.02 4.49 1.65
CA LYS A 14 6.00 4.96 2.59
C LYS A 14 5.64 3.91 3.63
N LEU A 15 5.46 2.67 3.21
CA LEU A 15 5.10 1.61 4.14
C LEU A 15 6.24 1.27 5.10
N ILE A 16 7.46 1.26 4.59
CA ILE A 16 8.63 1.02 5.45
C ILE A 16 8.67 2.05 6.58
N HIS A 17 8.45 3.32 6.25
CA HIS A 17 8.44 4.37 7.25
C HIS A 17 7.21 4.30 8.16
N LEU A 18 6.05 4.13 7.56
CA LEU A 18 4.78 4.13 8.29
C LEU A 18 4.72 2.99 9.32
N LEU A 19 5.14 1.81 8.90
CA LEU A 19 5.05 0.60 9.72
C LEU A 19 6.35 0.28 10.44
N ASN A 20 7.33 1.16 10.30
CA ASN A 20 8.62 1.02 11.00
C ASN A 20 9.31 -0.30 10.66
N LEU A 21 9.33 -0.64 9.38
CA LEU A 21 9.97 -1.88 8.90
C LEU A 21 11.47 -1.65 8.68
N THR A 22 12.18 -1.39 9.75
CA THR A 22 13.56 -0.94 9.70
C THR A 22 14.55 -1.95 9.14
N ASP A 23 14.19 -3.23 9.18
CA ASP A 23 15.04 -4.30 8.66
C ASP A 23 14.80 -4.60 7.19
N LEU A 24 13.89 -3.86 6.55
CA LEU A 24 13.52 -4.11 5.18
C LEU A 24 13.87 -2.90 4.31
N SER A 25 14.62 -3.15 3.25
CA SER A 25 14.89 -2.10 2.26
C SER A 25 13.86 -2.19 1.12
N PRO A 26 13.65 -1.10 0.37
CA PRO A 26 12.73 -1.15 -0.78
C PRO A 26 13.09 -2.24 -1.79
N GLU A 27 14.38 -2.52 -1.94
CA GLU A 27 14.82 -3.55 -2.88
C GLU A 27 14.41 -4.95 -2.46
N GLN A 28 14.27 -5.17 -1.15
CA GLN A 28 13.86 -6.45 -0.59
C GLN A 28 12.35 -6.59 -0.46
N PHE A 29 11.62 -5.49 -0.65
CA PHE A 29 10.18 -5.48 -0.49
C PHE A 29 9.53 -6.01 -1.78
N ASP A 30 9.04 -7.24 -1.72
CA ASP A 30 8.41 -7.89 -2.86
C ASP A 30 6.98 -7.37 -3.02
N ALA A 31 6.70 -6.73 -4.15
CA ALA A 31 5.37 -6.17 -4.41
C ALA A 31 4.28 -7.24 -4.52
N GLN A 32 4.66 -8.46 -4.82
CA GLN A 32 3.71 -9.56 -4.93
C GLN A 32 3.53 -10.34 -3.64
N ALA A 33 4.35 -10.07 -2.63
CA ALA A 33 4.27 -10.78 -1.36
C ALA A 33 3.01 -10.36 -0.60
N GLN A 34 2.51 -11.29 0.18
CA GLN A 34 1.37 -11.05 1.05
C GLN A 34 1.72 -9.98 2.10
N LEU A 35 0.90 -8.94 2.20
CA LEU A 35 1.15 -7.90 3.18
C LEU A 35 0.67 -8.30 4.56
N VAL A 36 -0.63 -8.55 4.71
CA VAL A 36 -1.23 -8.86 6.00
C VAL A 36 -1.13 -10.36 6.26
N GLY A 37 -0.63 -10.72 7.43
CA GLY A 37 -0.50 -12.11 7.80
C GLY A 37 0.68 -12.83 7.15
N GLY A 38 1.52 -12.10 6.41
CA GLY A 38 2.71 -12.68 5.79
C GLY A 38 3.95 -12.52 6.65
N GLU A 39 5.10 -12.66 6.02
CA GLU A 39 6.39 -12.59 6.71
C GLU A 39 6.70 -11.21 7.27
N LEU A 40 6.08 -10.16 6.74
CA LEU A 40 6.32 -8.81 7.20
C LEU A 40 5.74 -8.51 8.59
N GLY A 41 4.85 -9.36 9.08
CA GLY A 41 4.26 -9.17 10.39
C GLY A 41 3.25 -8.04 10.47
N ILE A 42 2.69 -7.66 9.33
CA ILE A 42 1.68 -6.61 9.27
C ILE A 42 0.35 -7.16 9.77
N ASP A 43 -0.25 -6.47 10.73
CA ASP A 43 -1.53 -6.89 11.33
C ASP A 43 -2.65 -5.89 11.02
N SER A 44 -3.83 -6.13 11.61
CA SER A 44 -5.00 -5.30 11.34
C SER A 44 -4.84 -3.86 11.83
N ILE A 45 -4.04 -3.62 12.86
CA ILE A 45 -3.77 -2.26 13.32
C ILE A 45 -2.94 -1.52 12.27
N ASP A 46 -1.96 -2.19 11.70
CA ASP A 46 -1.16 -1.63 10.62
C ASP A 46 -2.01 -1.32 9.39
N VAL A 47 -3.00 -2.17 9.11
CA VAL A 47 -3.93 -1.92 8.00
C VAL A 47 -4.67 -0.60 8.19
N LEU A 48 -5.11 -0.31 9.42
CA LEU A 48 -5.78 0.95 9.71
C LEU A 48 -4.88 2.14 9.40
N GLU A 49 -3.61 2.05 9.76
CA GLU A 49 -2.65 3.11 9.46
C GLU A 49 -2.46 3.27 7.94
N MET A 50 -2.42 2.15 7.22
CA MET A 50 -2.30 2.19 5.76
C MET A 50 -3.53 2.82 5.11
N VAL A 51 -4.73 2.51 5.62
CA VAL A 51 -5.96 3.11 5.11
C VAL A 51 -5.93 4.62 5.27
N VAL A 52 -5.52 5.10 6.44
CA VAL A 52 -5.43 6.54 6.69
C VAL A 52 -4.40 7.19 5.76
N MET A 53 -3.26 6.55 5.57
CA MET A 53 -2.22 7.08 4.70
C MET A 53 -2.72 7.18 3.25
N VAL A 54 -3.39 6.15 2.77
CA VAL A 54 -3.89 6.12 1.40
C VAL A 54 -4.93 7.22 1.18
N GLU A 55 -5.81 7.42 2.14
CA GLU A 55 -6.79 8.49 2.05
C GLU A 55 -6.13 9.86 2.06
N ARG A 56 -5.19 10.08 2.97
CA ARG A 56 -4.52 11.37 3.12
C ARG A 56 -3.63 11.71 1.94
N ASP A 57 -2.84 10.75 1.48
CA ASP A 57 -1.81 11.01 0.48
C ASP A 57 -2.30 10.86 -0.96
N TYR A 58 -3.31 10.04 -1.18
CA TYR A 58 -3.79 9.73 -2.53
C TYR A 58 -5.26 10.08 -2.76
N GLY A 59 -5.97 10.44 -1.72
CA GLY A 59 -7.39 10.76 -1.83
C GLY A 59 -8.27 9.56 -2.11
N VAL A 60 -7.79 8.36 -1.82
CA VAL A 60 -8.52 7.12 -2.06
C VAL A 60 -9.09 6.62 -0.74
N VAL A 61 -10.42 6.47 -0.68
CA VAL A 61 -11.11 6.03 0.53
C VAL A 61 -11.36 4.53 0.45
N ILE A 62 -10.95 3.82 1.49
CA ILE A 62 -11.22 2.38 1.62
C ILE A 62 -12.18 2.26 2.79
N ASN A 63 -13.45 2.07 2.48
CA ASN A 63 -14.52 2.20 3.49
C ASN A 63 -15.17 0.91 3.92
N SER A 64 -14.61 -0.24 3.54
CA SER A 64 -15.12 -1.51 4.04
C SER A 64 -13.96 -2.46 4.29
N GLN A 65 -14.16 -3.35 5.24
CA GLN A 65 -13.15 -4.35 5.59
C GLN A 65 -12.93 -5.31 4.42
N GLU A 66 -13.99 -5.67 3.73
CA GLU A 66 -13.94 -6.60 2.61
C GLU A 66 -13.07 -6.04 1.48
N VAL A 67 -13.28 -4.77 1.14
CA VAL A 67 -12.46 -4.10 0.13
C VAL A 67 -11.03 -3.99 0.61
N GLY A 68 -10.84 -3.64 1.89
CA GLY A 68 -9.51 -3.53 2.48
C GLY A 68 -8.71 -4.81 2.38
N GLU A 69 -9.33 -5.94 2.65
CA GLU A 69 -8.65 -7.24 2.56
C GLU A 69 -8.11 -7.50 1.15
N LYS A 70 -8.88 -7.14 0.13
CA LYS A 70 -8.47 -7.31 -1.26
C LYS A 70 -7.38 -6.31 -1.64
N VAL A 71 -7.55 -5.06 -1.23
CA VAL A 71 -6.61 -3.99 -1.57
C VAL A 71 -5.24 -4.25 -0.95
N PHE A 72 -5.23 -4.67 0.32
CA PHE A 72 -3.98 -4.89 1.04
C PHE A 72 -3.48 -6.33 0.99
N ALA A 73 -3.97 -7.11 0.01
CA ALA A 73 -3.45 -8.47 -0.18
C ALA A 73 -1.96 -8.43 -0.56
N SER A 74 -1.56 -7.48 -1.37
CA SER A 74 -0.16 -7.27 -1.73
C SER A 74 0.05 -5.80 -2.05
N LEU A 75 1.32 -5.41 -2.14
CA LEU A 75 1.66 -4.04 -2.53
C LEU A 75 1.18 -3.75 -3.95
N ALA A 76 1.29 -4.74 -4.84
CA ALA A 76 0.83 -4.60 -6.21
C ALA A 76 -0.68 -4.35 -6.27
N SER A 77 -1.47 -5.06 -5.46
CA SER A 77 -2.92 -4.86 -5.44
C SER A 77 -3.28 -3.48 -4.87
N LEU A 78 -2.54 -3.03 -3.87
CA LEU A 78 -2.73 -1.69 -3.32
C LEU A 78 -2.44 -0.62 -4.38
N ALA A 79 -1.34 -0.77 -5.09
CA ALA A 79 -0.97 0.19 -6.15
C ALA A 79 -2.02 0.22 -7.26
N ALA A 80 -2.53 -0.94 -7.65
CA ALA A 80 -3.56 -1.03 -8.68
C ALA A 80 -4.83 -0.32 -8.23
N HIS A 81 -5.22 -0.50 -6.98
CA HIS A 81 -6.42 0.15 -6.45
C HIS A 81 -6.26 1.67 -6.42
N ILE A 82 -5.09 2.15 -6.02
CA ILE A 82 -4.81 3.59 -5.99
C ILE A 82 -4.85 4.17 -7.40
N GLN A 83 -4.19 3.51 -8.36
CA GLN A 83 -4.19 3.97 -9.76
C GLN A 83 -5.60 4.10 -10.31
N THR A 84 -6.45 3.14 -10.00
CA THR A 84 -7.82 3.11 -10.53
C THR A 84 -8.70 4.17 -9.89
N ASN A 85 -8.46 4.50 -8.63
CA ASN A 85 -9.41 5.30 -7.84
C ASN A 85 -8.92 6.70 -7.48
N ARG A 86 -7.67 7.04 -7.72
CA ARG A 86 -7.18 8.37 -7.36
C ARG A 86 -7.70 9.39 -8.36
N HIS A 87 -8.10 10.55 -7.84
CA HIS A 87 -8.71 11.58 -8.65
C HIS A 87 -7.80 12.75 -8.97
N GLY A 88 -7.00 13.15 -8.03
CA GLY A 88 -6.17 14.32 -8.19
C GLY A 88 -5.19 14.22 -9.33
N GLY A 89 -4.54 13.09 -9.43
CA GLY A 89 -3.53 12.88 -10.46
C GLY A 89 -4.11 12.76 -11.84
N ALA A 90 -5.35 12.31 -11.90
CA ALA A 90 -6.02 12.14 -13.18
C ALA A 90 -6.43 13.47 -13.77
N GLY A 91 -6.44 14.40 -12.94
CA GLY A 91 -6.79 15.76 -13.31
C GLY A 91 -7.07 15.86 -14.66
#